data_00eb14195163447c2acccccad21a30e4
#
_entry.id   00eb14195163447c2acccccad21a30e4
#
_cell.length_a   1.000
_cell.length_b   1.000
_cell.length_c   1.000
_cell.angle_alpha   90.00
_cell.angle_beta   90.00
_cell.angle_gamma   90.00
#
_symmetry.space_group_name_H-M   'P 1'
#
loop_
_entity.id
_entity.type
_entity.pdbx_description
1 polymer ?
#
loop_
_entity_poly.entity_id
_entity_poly.type
_entity_poly.pdbx_seq_one_letter_code
_entity_poly.pdbx_strand_id
1 'polypeptide(L)'
;MTAPYVPTPRDVALEMLRLANVRPGEVVVDPGAGECGIVILAVTVFNAIGIGVEINPALIKSCIENFEKLKLKGRAYIVWDDLFNFNYSIANVVTLYLGSDINGKLKSKLETELRHGTRVVSHDFEVPGWYPARTVVVHGPFREHRVYLYIL
;
A
#
# COMPACT_ATOMS: atom_id res chain seq x y z
N MET A 1 -15.84 -8.84 -3.23
CA MET A 1 -15.11 -8.39 -4.44
C MET A 1 -13.62 -8.42 -4.18
N THR A 2 -12.87 -9.06 -5.05
CA THR A 2 -11.41 -9.13 -4.94
C THR A 2 -10.78 -8.46 -6.16
N ALA A 3 -9.69 -7.73 -5.94
CA ALA A 3 -8.89 -7.21 -7.04
C ALA A 3 -8.04 -8.36 -7.64
N PRO A 4 -7.81 -8.40 -8.96
CA PRO A 4 -6.84 -9.30 -9.54
C PRO A 4 -5.44 -8.96 -9.02
N TYR A 5 -4.61 -9.98 -8.82
CA TYR A 5 -3.24 -9.73 -8.40
C TYR A 5 -2.39 -9.27 -9.59
N VAL A 6 -2.04 -8.00 -9.59
CA VAL A 6 -1.06 -7.41 -10.50
C VAL A 6 -0.08 -6.62 -9.63
N PRO A 7 1.19 -7.02 -9.55
CA PRO A 7 2.13 -6.32 -8.67
C PRO A 7 2.49 -4.93 -9.20
N THR A 8 2.65 -4.00 -8.29
CA THR A 8 3.26 -2.71 -8.62
C THR A 8 4.75 -2.93 -8.92
N PRO A 9 5.26 -2.41 -10.06
CA PRO A 9 6.70 -2.48 -10.33
C PRO A 9 7.53 -1.85 -9.22
N ARG A 10 8.74 -2.37 -9.02
CA ARG A 10 9.62 -1.93 -7.93
C ARG A 10 9.89 -0.43 -7.92
N ASP A 11 10.23 0.14 -9.06
CA ASP A 11 10.55 1.57 -9.19
C ASP A 11 9.32 2.46 -8.91
N VAL A 12 8.13 2.00 -9.30
CA VAL A 12 6.87 2.68 -8.98
C VAL A 12 6.60 2.61 -7.48
N ALA A 13 6.79 1.44 -6.87
CA ALA A 13 6.61 1.27 -5.43
C ALA A 13 7.56 2.17 -4.62
N LEU A 14 8.81 2.27 -5.04
CA LEU A 14 9.78 3.18 -4.40
C LEU A 14 9.35 4.64 -4.52
N GLU A 15 8.83 5.05 -5.68
CA GLU A 15 8.34 6.41 -5.87
C GLU A 15 7.10 6.68 -5.01
N MET A 16 6.19 5.72 -4.89
CA MET A 16 5.02 5.83 -4.02
C MET A 16 5.45 6.11 -2.57
N LEU A 17 6.38 5.32 -2.05
CA LEU A 17 6.85 5.44 -0.67
C LEU A 17 7.64 6.74 -0.45
N ARG A 18 8.44 7.15 -1.43
CA ARG A 18 9.16 8.42 -1.37
C ARG A 18 8.21 9.61 -1.42
N LEU A 19 7.22 9.60 -2.31
CA LEU A 19 6.23 10.66 -2.43
C LEU A 19 5.41 10.81 -1.15
N ALA A 20 5.06 9.70 -0.50
CA ALA A 20 4.38 9.69 0.78
C ALA A 20 5.30 10.10 1.95
N ASN A 21 6.58 10.32 1.68
CA ASN A 21 7.58 10.70 2.69
C ASN A 21 7.61 9.75 3.89
N VAL A 22 7.66 8.46 3.60
CA VAL A 22 7.72 7.42 4.63
C VAL A 22 9.00 7.60 5.46
N ARG A 23 8.85 7.63 6.77
CA ARG A 23 9.94 7.81 7.74
C ARG A 23 10.19 6.54 8.54
N PRO A 24 11.41 6.37 9.08
CA PRO A 24 11.70 5.23 9.95
C PRO A 24 10.70 5.11 11.09
N GLY A 25 10.23 3.90 11.34
CA GLY A 25 9.27 3.60 12.41
C GLY A 25 7.81 3.89 12.10
N GLU A 26 7.51 4.55 10.97
CA GLU A 26 6.12 4.74 10.54
C GLU A 26 5.51 3.43 10.08
N VAL A 27 4.18 3.32 10.19
CA VAL A 27 3.42 2.16 9.78
C VAL A 27 2.86 2.38 8.37
N VAL A 28 3.26 1.52 7.45
CA VAL A 28 2.75 1.49 6.08
C VAL A 28 1.82 0.28 5.94
N VAL A 29 0.59 0.52 5.53
CA VAL A 29 -0.41 -0.55 5.30
C VAL A 29 -0.69 -0.65 3.80
N ASP A 30 -0.57 -1.86 3.26
CA ASP A 30 -0.84 -2.17 1.86
C ASP A 30 -2.01 -3.15 1.75
N PRO A 31 -3.25 -2.67 1.55
CA PRO A 31 -4.39 -3.55 1.33
C PRO A 31 -4.33 -4.21 -0.04
N GLY A 32 -4.63 -5.51 -0.09
CA GLY A 32 -4.43 -6.31 -1.30
C GLY A 32 -2.95 -6.53 -1.57
N ALA A 33 -2.20 -6.91 -0.55
CA ALA A 33 -0.74 -6.87 -0.53
C ALA A 33 -0.05 -7.82 -1.54
N GLY A 34 -0.76 -8.80 -2.09
CA GLY A 34 -0.16 -9.77 -3.00
C GLY A 34 0.97 -10.54 -2.33
N GLU A 35 2.14 -10.50 -2.94
CA GLU A 35 3.36 -11.12 -2.38
C GLU A 35 4.16 -10.18 -1.48
N CYS A 36 3.56 -9.08 -1.07
CA CYS A 36 4.11 -8.11 -0.13
C CYS A 36 5.33 -7.32 -0.64
N GLY A 37 5.42 -7.09 -1.95
CA GLY A 37 6.53 -6.32 -2.52
C GLY A 37 6.67 -4.91 -1.93
N ILE A 38 5.56 -4.18 -1.83
CA ILE A 38 5.55 -2.82 -1.25
C ILE A 38 5.88 -2.86 0.25
N VAL A 39 5.29 -3.80 0.98
CA VAL A 39 5.57 -4.00 2.41
C VAL A 39 7.06 -4.22 2.64
N ILE A 40 7.67 -5.10 1.86
CA ILE A 40 9.09 -5.41 1.96
C ILE A 40 9.95 -4.17 1.69
N LEU A 41 9.64 -3.39 0.66
CA LEU A 41 10.37 -2.16 0.35
C LEU A 41 10.22 -1.11 1.46
N ALA A 42 9.02 -0.96 2.02
CA ALA A 42 8.80 -0.04 3.13
C ALA A 42 9.72 -0.37 4.31
N VAL A 43 9.87 -1.65 4.62
CA VAL A 43 10.71 -2.09 5.73
C VAL A 43 12.21 -2.00 5.40
N THR A 44 12.62 -2.53 4.25
CA THR A 44 14.03 -2.68 3.91
C THR A 44 14.70 -1.38 3.46
N VAL A 45 13.96 -0.52 2.76
CA VAL A 45 14.50 0.74 2.21
C VAL A 45 14.20 1.93 3.10
N PHE A 46 13.02 1.99 3.69
CA PHE A 46 12.56 3.15 4.47
C PHE A 46 12.59 2.93 5.98
N ASN A 47 12.96 1.75 6.44
CA ASN A 47 12.97 1.37 7.86
C ASN A 47 11.61 1.54 8.55
N ALA A 48 10.53 1.41 7.78
CA ALA A 48 9.17 1.45 8.28
C ALA A 48 8.76 0.10 8.89
N ILE A 49 7.61 0.10 9.55
CA ILE A 49 6.88 -1.11 9.89
C ILE A 49 5.87 -1.32 8.74
N GLY A 50 5.90 -2.48 8.12
CA GLY A 50 5.03 -2.79 6.98
C GLY A 50 3.96 -3.81 7.35
N ILE A 51 2.72 -3.53 6.97
CA ILE A 51 1.59 -4.44 7.19
C ILE A 51 0.88 -4.65 5.85
N GLY A 52 0.90 -5.89 5.38
CA GLY A 52 0.09 -6.30 4.24
C GLY A 52 -1.24 -6.87 4.70
N VAL A 53 -2.31 -6.57 4.00
CA VAL A 53 -3.63 -7.18 4.19
C VAL A 53 -3.95 -7.97 2.93
N GLU A 54 -4.17 -9.27 3.06
CA GLU A 54 -4.38 -10.16 1.93
C GLU A 54 -5.38 -11.25 2.30
N ILE A 55 -6.21 -11.65 1.35
CA ILE A 55 -7.23 -12.69 1.57
C ILE A 55 -6.86 -14.03 0.92
N ASN A 56 -5.96 -14.03 -0.05
CA ASN A 56 -5.55 -15.23 -0.77
C ASN A 56 -4.50 -16.02 0.02
N PRO A 57 -4.81 -17.25 0.50
CA PRO A 57 -3.86 -18.01 1.31
C PRO A 57 -2.53 -18.31 0.63
N ALA A 58 -2.53 -18.50 -0.69
CA ALA A 58 -1.30 -18.78 -1.44
C ALA A 58 -0.37 -17.57 -1.45
N LEU A 59 -0.93 -16.36 -1.58
CA LEU A 59 -0.16 -15.12 -1.53
C LEU A 59 0.34 -14.83 -0.11
N ILE A 60 -0.46 -15.10 0.90
CA ILE A 60 -0.05 -14.97 2.30
C ILE A 60 1.14 -15.88 2.59
N LYS A 61 1.10 -17.12 2.11
CA LYS A 61 2.22 -18.05 2.25
C LYS A 61 3.51 -17.48 1.63
N SER A 62 3.39 -16.91 0.43
CA SER A 62 4.53 -16.25 -0.23
C SER A 62 5.07 -15.09 0.58
N CYS A 63 4.18 -14.26 1.16
CA CYS A 63 4.60 -13.16 2.05
C CYS A 63 5.41 -13.67 3.24
N ILE A 64 4.91 -14.69 3.93
CA ILE A 64 5.57 -15.27 5.10
C ILE A 64 6.95 -15.82 4.73
N GLU A 65 7.04 -16.57 3.63
CA GLU A 65 8.30 -17.11 3.14
C GLU A 65 9.31 -16.00 2.83
N ASN A 66 8.87 -14.94 2.17
CA ASN A 66 9.71 -13.80 1.86
C ASN A 66 10.17 -13.05 3.11
N PHE A 67 9.30 -12.88 4.09
CA PHE A 67 9.66 -12.24 5.36
C PHE A 67 10.70 -13.05 6.13
N GLU A 68 10.55 -14.37 6.18
CA GLU A 68 11.53 -15.27 6.83
C GLU A 68 12.87 -15.21 6.12
N LYS A 69 12.86 -15.30 4.79
CA LYS A 69 14.06 -15.27 3.95
C LYS A 69 14.86 -13.98 4.15
N LEU A 70 14.19 -12.86 4.29
CA LEU A 70 14.79 -11.54 4.46
C LEU A 70 14.97 -11.14 5.92
N LYS A 71 14.57 -12.01 6.86
CA LYS A 71 14.69 -11.78 8.31
C LYS A 71 13.98 -10.51 8.77
N LEU A 72 12.73 -10.34 8.34
CA LEU A 72 11.93 -9.15 8.62
C LEU A 72 10.97 -9.31 9.81
N LYS A 73 11.08 -10.39 10.59
CA LYS A 73 10.23 -10.62 11.75
C LYS A 73 10.26 -9.44 12.72
N GLY A 74 9.07 -9.01 13.14
CA GLY A 74 8.92 -7.85 14.03
C GLY A 74 8.85 -6.51 13.31
N ARG A 75 9.05 -6.48 11.99
CA ARG A 75 8.96 -5.24 11.19
C ARG A 75 8.02 -5.37 10.01
N ALA A 76 7.83 -6.58 9.47
CA ALA A 76 6.89 -6.87 8.40
C ALA A 76 5.84 -7.85 8.91
N TYR A 77 4.59 -7.57 8.60
CA TYR A 77 3.43 -8.35 9.03
C TYR A 77 2.51 -8.61 7.85
N ILE A 78 1.86 -9.75 7.86
CA ILE A 78 0.75 -10.05 6.96
C ILE A 78 -0.49 -10.41 7.77
N VAL A 79 -1.61 -9.80 7.43
CA VAL A 79 -2.91 -10.04 8.07
C VAL A 79 -3.80 -10.74 7.05
N TRP A 80 -4.32 -11.90 7.41
CA TRP A 80 -5.29 -12.61 6.60
C TRP A 80 -6.68 -12.04 6.86
N ASP A 81 -7.08 -11.11 6.01
CA ASP A 81 -8.35 -10.42 6.17
C ASP A 81 -8.82 -9.85 4.84
N ASP A 82 -10.11 -9.54 4.79
CA ASP A 82 -10.68 -8.72 3.73
C ASP A 82 -10.24 -7.27 3.96
N LEU A 83 -9.78 -6.62 2.90
CA LEU A 83 -9.30 -5.23 3.00
C LEU A 83 -10.39 -4.26 3.48
N PHE A 84 -11.68 -4.59 3.31
CA PHE A 84 -12.79 -3.78 3.82
C PHE A 84 -13.06 -3.99 5.31
N ASN A 85 -12.50 -5.02 5.94
CA ASN A 85 -12.69 -5.32 7.36
C ASN A 85 -11.52 -4.84 8.24
N PHE A 86 -10.34 -4.67 7.65
CA PHE A 86 -9.15 -4.24 8.40
C PHE A 86 -9.36 -2.83 8.97
N ASN A 87 -8.87 -2.57 10.17
CA ASN A 87 -8.92 -1.23 10.77
C ASN A 87 -7.64 -0.47 10.42
N TYR A 88 -7.78 0.58 9.61
CA TYR A 88 -6.64 1.37 9.10
C TYR A 88 -6.15 2.45 10.06
N SER A 89 -6.74 2.60 11.24
CA SER A 89 -6.37 3.68 12.18
C SER A 89 -4.91 3.63 12.64
N ILE A 90 -4.26 2.49 12.54
CA ILE A 90 -2.84 2.31 12.89
C ILE A 90 -1.89 2.91 11.82
N ALA A 91 -2.36 3.15 10.61
CA ALA A 91 -1.52 3.53 9.49
C ALA A 91 -1.04 4.98 9.58
N ASN A 92 0.23 5.22 9.24
CA ASN A 92 0.75 6.53 8.87
C ASN A 92 0.65 6.75 7.36
N VAL A 93 0.78 5.67 6.59
CA VAL A 93 0.70 5.66 5.13
C VAL A 93 -0.10 4.45 4.69
N VAL A 94 -1.01 4.65 3.74
CA VAL A 94 -1.73 3.57 3.05
C VAL A 94 -1.34 3.61 1.58
N THR A 95 -0.96 2.46 1.04
CA THR A 95 -0.62 2.31 -0.38
C THR A 95 -1.72 1.57 -1.11
N LEU A 96 -2.13 2.06 -2.28
CA LEU A 96 -3.24 1.50 -3.05
C LEU A 96 -2.82 1.15 -4.48
N TYR A 97 -3.17 -0.05 -4.91
CA TYR A 97 -3.19 -0.43 -6.31
C TYR A 97 -4.33 -1.43 -6.55
N LEU A 98 -5.57 -0.95 -6.47
CA LEU A 98 -6.75 -1.81 -6.37
C LEU A 98 -7.78 -1.57 -7.48
N GLY A 99 -7.74 -0.42 -8.14
CA GLY A 99 -8.73 0.01 -9.10
C GLY A 99 -9.70 1.05 -8.54
N SER A 100 -10.31 1.81 -9.44
CA SER A 100 -11.18 2.93 -9.07
C SER A 100 -12.41 2.50 -8.27
N ASP A 101 -13.00 1.36 -8.60
CA ASP A 101 -14.20 0.87 -7.91
C ASP A 101 -13.89 0.52 -6.45
N ILE A 102 -12.80 -0.20 -6.21
CA ILE A 102 -12.39 -0.56 -4.85
C ILE A 102 -11.94 0.67 -4.08
N ASN A 103 -11.19 1.57 -4.71
CA ASN A 103 -10.80 2.84 -4.10
C ASN A 103 -12.03 3.64 -3.67
N GLY A 104 -13.05 3.71 -4.52
CA GLY A 104 -14.30 4.42 -4.21
C GLY A 104 -15.05 3.79 -3.04
N LYS A 105 -15.09 2.47 -2.95
CA LYS A 105 -15.74 1.76 -1.85
C LYS A 105 -14.95 1.87 -0.54
N LEU A 106 -13.63 1.96 -0.63
CA LEU A 106 -12.76 2.06 0.54
C LEU A 106 -12.72 3.48 1.12
N LYS A 107 -13.08 4.48 0.33
CA LYS A 107 -12.98 5.90 0.67
C LYS A 107 -13.60 6.27 2.02
N SER A 108 -14.86 5.92 2.24
CA SER A 108 -15.56 6.26 3.49
C SER A 108 -14.88 5.65 4.72
N LYS A 109 -14.41 4.42 4.58
CA LYS A 109 -13.69 3.71 5.65
C LYS A 109 -12.38 4.42 5.97
N LEU A 110 -11.62 4.82 4.95
CA LEU A 110 -10.37 5.54 5.14
C LEU A 110 -10.61 6.92 5.76
N GLU A 111 -11.64 7.64 5.31
CA GLU A 111 -12.00 8.94 5.91
C GLU A 111 -12.38 8.83 7.38
N THR A 112 -13.04 7.74 7.76
CA THR A 112 -13.46 7.51 9.15
C THR A 112 -12.31 7.05 10.04
N GLU A 113 -11.44 6.19 9.54
CA GLU A 113 -10.43 5.49 10.36
C GLU A 113 -9.08 6.20 10.38
N LEU A 114 -8.67 6.85 9.29
CA LEU A 114 -7.35 7.46 9.21
C LEU A 114 -7.27 8.74 10.04
N ARG A 115 -6.15 8.89 10.75
CA ARG A 115 -5.86 10.10 11.51
C ARG A 115 -5.56 11.26 10.57
N HIS A 116 -5.83 12.46 11.03
CA HIS A 116 -5.45 13.68 10.32
C HIS A 116 -3.94 13.69 10.03
N GLY A 117 -3.57 14.00 8.79
CA GLY A 117 -2.18 13.99 8.35
C GLY A 117 -1.69 12.65 7.79
N THR A 118 -2.51 11.59 7.85
CA THR A 118 -2.17 10.32 7.21
C THR A 118 -2.07 10.52 5.70
N ARG A 119 -1.08 9.88 5.07
CA ARG A 119 -0.86 9.94 3.62
C ARG A 119 -1.39 8.68 2.98
N VAL A 120 -2.13 8.86 1.89
CA VAL A 120 -2.58 7.77 1.02
C VAL A 120 -1.93 7.98 -0.33
N VAL A 121 -1.27 6.96 -0.84
CA VAL A 121 -0.63 7.03 -2.16
C VAL A 121 -1.18 5.92 -3.04
N SER A 122 -1.68 6.28 -4.22
CA SER A 122 -2.34 5.34 -5.13
C SER A 122 -1.62 5.26 -6.46
N HIS A 123 -1.40 4.03 -6.92
CA HIS A 123 -0.82 3.72 -8.22
C HIS A 123 -1.92 3.62 -9.27
N ASP A 124 -1.80 4.39 -10.35
CA ASP A 124 -2.67 4.48 -11.53
C ASP A 124 -4.09 4.99 -11.27
N PHE A 125 -4.72 4.61 -10.19
CA PHE A 125 -6.13 4.89 -9.96
C PHE A 125 -6.35 5.94 -8.89
N GLU A 126 -7.13 6.95 -9.20
CA GLU A 126 -7.52 7.95 -8.22
C GLU A 126 -8.48 7.36 -7.18
N VAL A 127 -8.57 8.01 -6.03
CA VAL A 127 -9.66 7.80 -5.10
C VAL A 127 -10.77 8.78 -5.52
N PRO A 128 -11.90 8.30 -6.03
CA PRO A 128 -12.95 9.18 -6.52
C PRO A 128 -13.45 10.16 -5.46
N GLY A 129 -13.47 11.43 -5.79
CA GLY A 129 -13.93 12.49 -4.88
C GLY A 129 -12.84 13.10 -4.00
N TRP A 130 -11.64 12.52 -3.97
CA TRP A 130 -10.51 13.16 -3.32
C TRP A 130 -9.68 13.95 -4.35
N TYR A 131 -9.05 15.03 -3.88
CA TYR A 131 -8.14 15.84 -4.70
C TYR A 131 -6.70 15.53 -4.30
N PRO A 132 -5.86 15.06 -5.24
CA PRO A 132 -4.47 14.75 -4.89
C PRO A 132 -3.68 16.01 -4.54
N ALA A 133 -2.88 15.92 -3.48
CA ALA A 133 -1.92 16.96 -3.12
C ALA A 133 -0.78 17.03 -4.15
N ARG A 134 -0.41 15.88 -4.71
CA ARG A 134 0.57 15.78 -5.81
C ARG A 134 0.23 14.59 -6.70
N THR A 135 0.58 14.73 -7.97
CA THR A 135 0.54 13.65 -8.96
C THR A 135 1.90 13.61 -9.66
N VAL A 136 2.49 12.43 -9.75
CA VAL A 136 3.73 12.23 -10.48
C VAL A 136 3.56 11.11 -11.50
N VAL A 137 4.39 11.16 -12.54
CA VAL A 137 4.44 10.12 -13.58
C VAL A 137 5.78 9.39 -13.44
N VAL A 138 5.72 8.07 -13.39
CA VAL A 138 6.89 7.22 -13.40
C VAL A 138 6.97 6.53 -14.76
N HIS A 139 8.07 6.76 -15.48
CA HIS A 139 8.27 6.18 -16.80
C HIS A 139 8.76 4.74 -16.68
N GLY A 140 7.93 3.80 -17.09
CA GLY A 140 8.29 2.40 -17.15
C GLY A 140 8.74 1.98 -18.55
N PRO A 141 9.25 0.73 -18.71
CA PRO A 141 9.73 0.25 -20.02
C PRO A 141 8.60 0.05 -21.03
N PHE A 142 7.36 -0.19 -20.59
CA PHE A 142 6.22 -0.50 -21.46
C PHE A 142 5.13 0.56 -21.43
N ARG A 143 5.06 1.33 -20.37
CA ARG A 143 4.06 2.39 -20.20
C ARG A 143 4.46 3.35 -19.10
N GLU A 144 3.76 4.48 -19.03
CA GLU A 144 3.83 5.39 -17.90
C GLU A 144 2.90 4.92 -16.78
N HIS A 145 3.31 5.19 -15.55
CA HIS A 145 2.51 4.94 -14.35
C HIS A 145 2.23 6.27 -13.67
N ARG A 146 1.00 6.47 -13.21
CA ARG A 146 0.64 7.65 -12.43
C ARG A 146 0.61 7.30 -10.95
N VAL A 147 1.08 8.21 -10.14
CA VAL A 147 1.07 8.06 -8.68
C VAL A 147 0.41 9.29 -8.08
N TYR A 148 -0.63 9.09 -7.30
CA TYR A 148 -1.42 10.14 -6.67
C TYR A 148 -1.19 10.14 -5.18
N LEU A 149 -0.80 11.30 -4.62
CA LEU A 149 -0.63 11.48 -3.19
C LEU A 149 -1.82 12.26 -2.63
N TYR A 150 -2.44 11.72 -1.60
CA TYR A 150 -3.49 12.37 -0.82
C TYR A 150 -3.02 12.55 0.62
N ILE A 151 -3.37 13.69 1.22
CA ILE A 151 -3.07 13.97 2.62
C ILE A 151 -4.41 14.21 3.32
N LEU A 152 -4.72 13.39 4.30
CA LEU A 152 -6.01 13.40 5.01
C LEU A 152 -6.06 14.45 6.13
#